data_8cad1fc230ac39af352f8b41c76ca2c6
#
_entry.id   8cad1fc230ac39af352f8b41c76ca2c6
#
_cell.length_a   1.000
_cell.length_b   1.000
_cell.length_c   1.000
_cell.angle_alpha   90.00
_cell.angle_beta   90.00
_cell.angle_gamma   90.00
#
_symmetry.space_group_name_H-M   'P 1'
#
loop_
_entity.id
_entity.type
_entity.pdbx_description
1 polymer ?
#
loop_
_entity_poly.entity_id
_entity_poly.type
_entity_poly.pdbx_seq_one_letter_code
_entity_poly.pdbx_strand_id
1 'polypeptide(L)'
;MKTSFKKKVLWLHKVLGLATGSIVFVVAVTGCCWVFKEEIESLYSSYTKVTPQNKPMVTASKARTIGLTVFPERYIHGTLYKKENDAIEVIFYEADPEFYQSVFINPYSGEVLHVKDHLSGFFGFVLRGHLYL
;
A
#
# COMPACT_ATOMS: atom_id res chain seq x y z
N MET A 1 -14.42 -19.68 -50.27
CA MET A 1 -14.43 -18.32 -49.72
C MET A 1 -14.89 -18.27 -48.25
N LYS A 2 -15.97 -18.94 -47.87
CA LYS A 2 -16.49 -18.96 -46.48
C LYS A 2 -15.52 -19.51 -45.41
N THR A 3 -14.68 -20.50 -45.74
CA THR A 3 -13.71 -21.11 -44.79
C THR A 3 -12.53 -20.23 -44.47
N SER A 4 -12.06 -19.40 -45.40
CA SER A 4 -10.94 -18.47 -45.18
C SER A 4 -11.38 -17.32 -44.27
N PHE A 5 -12.60 -16.79 -44.43
CA PHE A 5 -13.16 -15.76 -43.58
C PHE A 5 -13.33 -16.25 -42.12
N LYS A 6 -13.91 -17.43 -41.92
CA LYS A 6 -14.05 -18.02 -40.56
C LYS A 6 -12.70 -18.18 -39.87
N LYS A 7 -11.67 -18.63 -40.58
CA LYS A 7 -10.31 -18.77 -40.02
C LYS A 7 -9.73 -17.42 -39.57
N LYS A 8 -9.93 -16.36 -40.36
CA LYS A 8 -9.48 -15.00 -40.00
C LYS A 8 -10.21 -14.47 -38.77
N VAL A 9 -11.52 -14.66 -38.71
CA VAL A 9 -12.35 -14.23 -37.55
C VAL A 9 -11.91 -14.99 -36.29
N LEU A 10 -11.74 -16.30 -36.35
CA LEU A 10 -11.28 -17.12 -35.24
C LEU A 10 -9.87 -16.73 -34.79
N TRP A 11 -8.98 -16.46 -35.73
CA TRP A 11 -7.62 -16.00 -35.41
C TRP A 11 -7.65 -14.65 -34.71
N LEU A 12 -8.42 -13.68 -35.23
CA LEU A 12 -8.58 -12.35 -34.62
C LEU A 12 -9.17 -12.44 -33.20
N HIS A 13 -10.23 -13.24 -33.05
CA HIS A 13 -10.84 -13.49 -31.75
C HIS A 13 -9.84 -14.11 -30.75
N LYS A 14 -9.06 -15.07 -31.18
CA LYS A 14 -8.01 -15.70 -30.35
C LYS A 14 -6.94 -14.69 -29.92
N VAL A 15 -6.44 -13.87 -30.83
CA VAL A 15 -5.41 -12.87 -30.53
C VAL A 15 -5.95 -11.79 -29.60
N LEU A 16 -7.12 -11.24 -29.89
CA LEU A 16 -7.76 -10.24 -29.03
C LEU A 16 -8.11 -10.81 -27.65
N GLY A 17 -8.68 -12.02 -27.62
CA GLY A 17 -9.02 -12.70 -26.38
C GLY A 17 -7.79 -12.99 -25.51
N LEU A 18 -6.67 -13.38 -26.12
CA LEU A 18 -5.42 -13.61 -25.39
C LEU A 18 -4.85 -12.29 -24.86
N ALA A 19 -4.84 -11.23 -25.67
CA ALA A 19 -4.32 -9.93 -25.26
C ALA A 19 -5.15 -9.33 -24.13
N THR A 20 -6.48 -9.25 -24.29
CA THR A 20 -7.37 -8.72 -23.25
C THR A 20 -7.38 -9.59 -21.99
N GLY A 21 -7.39 -10.92 -22.15
CA GLY A 21 -7.33 -11.87 -21.04
C GLY A 21 -6.04 -11.74 -20.22
N SER A 22 -4.91 -11.50 -20.88
CA SER A 22 -3.63 -11.26 -20.19
C SER A 22 -3.67 -9.99 -19.34
N ILE A 23 -4.23 -8.90 -19.87
CA ILE A 23 -4.39 -7.64 -19.11
C ILE A 23 -5.29 -7.87 -17.90
N VAL A 24 -6.46 -8.47 -18.11
CA VAL A 24 -7.40 -8.76 -17.00
C VAL A 24 -6.75 -9.65 -15.94
N PHE A 25 -5.98 -10.65 -16.36
CA PHE A 25 -5.26 -11.54 -15.44
C PHE A 25 -4.25 -10.76 -14.59
N VAL A 26 -3.43 -9.89 -15.19
CA VAL A 26 -2.44 -9.07 -14.45
C VAL A 26 -3.14 -8.14 -13.47
N VAL A 27 -4.20 -7.44 -13.90
CA VAL A 27 -4.98 -6.54 -13.03
C VAL A 27 -5.62 -7.31 -11.87
N ALA A 28 -6.16 -8.50 -12.12
CA ALA A 28 -6.75 -9.33 -11.07
C ALA A 28 -5.70 -9.80 -10.04
N VAL A 29 -4.54 -10.30 -10.50
CA VAL A 29 -3.46 -10.75 -9.61
C VAL A 29 -2.89 -9.58 -8.79
N THR A 30 -2.63 -8.44 -9.42
CA THR A 30 -2.12 -7.26 -8.71
C THR A 30 -3.14 -6.71 -7.71
N GLY A 31 -4.42 -6.73 -8.04
CA GLY A 31 -5.50 -6.38 -7.12
C GLY A 31 -5.58 -7.32 -5.91
N CYS A 32 -5.47 -8.63 -6.12
CA CYS A 32 -5.39 -9.60 -5.02
C CYS A 32 -4.18 -9.34 -4.12
N CYS A 33 -3.00 -9.13 -4.69
CA CYS A 33 -1.81 -8.79 -3.90
C CYS A 33 -2.01 -7.52 -3.07
N TRP A 34 -2.71 -6.53 -3.62
CA TRP A 34 -2.99 -5.29 -2.92
C TRP A 34 -3.98 -5.48 -1.76
N VAL A 35 -5.03 -6.28 -1.94
CA VAL A 35 -6.02 -6.58 -0.89
C VAL A 35 -5.35 -7.25 0.31
N PHE A 36 -4.43 -8.18 0.08
CA PHE A 36 -3.70 -8.91 1.12
C PHE A 36 -2.38 -8.24 1.53
N LYS A 37 -2.19 -6.97 1.18
CA LYS A 37 -0.94 -6.24 1.48
C LYS A 37 -0.59 -6.23 2.95
N GLU A 38 -1.55 -5.91 3.83
CA GLU A 38 -1.31 -5.82 5.28
C GLU A 38 -0.90 -7.18 5.87
N GLU A 39 -1.54 -8.25 5.44
CA GLU A 39 -1.23 -9.61 5.87
C GLU A 39 0.18 -10.02 5.42
N ILE A 40 0.49 -9.78 4.16
CA ILE A 40 1.81 -10.09 3.59
C ILE A 40 2.89 -9.25 4.29
N GLU A 41 2.67 -7.95 4.47
CA GLU A 41 3.62 -7.07 5.13
C GLU A 41 3.83 -7.43 6.60
N SER A 42 2.79 -7.89 7.31
CA SER A 42 2.89 -8.31 8.70
C SER A 42 3.87 -9.47 8.92
N LEU A 43 4.16 -10.26 7.89
CA LEU A 43 5.09 -11.39 7.97
C LEU A 43 6.57 -10.95 8.06
N TYR A 44 6.89 -9.76 7.55
CA TYR A 44 8.28 -9.26 7.52
C TYR A 44 8.47 -7.87 8.14
N SER A 45 7.39 -7.18 8.52
CA SER A 45 7.42 -5.82 9.07
C SER A 45 7.30 -5.85 10.59
N SER A 46 8.37 -6.22 11.29
CA SER A 46 8.38 -6.30 12.77
C SER A 46 8.10 -4.96 13.46
N TYR A 47 8.39 -3.83 12.80
CA TYR A 47 8.13 -2.48 13.32
C TYR A 47 6.64 -2.14 13.46
N THR A 48 5.76 -2.92 12.85
CA THR A 48 4.31 -2.73 13.00
C THR A 48 3.76 -3.28 14.31
N LYS A 49 4.54 -4.09 15.02
CA LYS A 49 4.14 -4.74 16.27
C LYS A 49 4.97 -4.24 17.45
N VAL A 50 4.30 -4.05 18.56
CA VAL A 50 4.92 -3.64 19.84
C VAL A 50 4.43 -4.53 20.96
N THR A 51 5.19 -4.61 22.05
CA THR A 51 4.73 -5.28 23.26
C THR A 51 3.72 -4.39 23.99
N PRO A 52 2.50 -4.86 24.25
CA PRO A 52 1.51 -4.11 25.02
C PRO A 52 2.03 -3.76 26.41
N GLN A 53 1.73 -2.56 26.87
CA GLN A 53 2.10 -2.09 28.20
C GLN A 53 0.85 -1.63 28.96
N ASN A 54 0.82 -1.85 30.27
CA ASN A 54 -0.29 -1.41 31.10
C ASN A 54 -0.19 0.09 31.42
N LYS A 55 -0.21 0.94 30.38
CA LYS A 55 -0.23 2.39 30.47
C LYS A 55 -0.94 2.99 29.28
N PRO A 56 -1.45 4.24 29.38
CA PRO A 56 -2.14 4.89 28.28
C PRO A 56 -1.23 5.08 27.07
N MET A 57 -1.80 4.95 25.88
CA MET A 57 -1.13 5.25 24.62
C MET A 57 -0.93 6.76 24.47
N VAL A 58 0.07 7.16 23.70
CA VAL A 58 0.26 8.58 23.31
C VAL A 58 -0.98 9.08 22.58
N THR A 59 -1.35 10.33 22.85
CA THR A 59 -2.52 10.96 22.21
C THR A 59 -2.30 11.18 20.72
N ALA A 60 -3.39 11.28 19.95
CA ALA A 60 -3.31 11.59 18.53
C ALA A 60 -2.58 12.90 18.24
N SER A 61 -2.80 13.92 19.07
CA SER A 61 -2.07 15.21 18.97
C SER A 61 -0.56 15.01 19.11
N LYS A 62 -0.14 14.23 20.11
CA LYS A 62 1.30 13.93 20.32
C LYS A 62 1.89 13.09 19.19
N ALA A 63 1.16 12.07 18.71
CA ALA A 63 1.60 11.25 17.58
C ALA A 63 1.79 12.09 16.32
N ARG A 64 0.86 13.01 16.03
CA ARG A 64 0.97 13.95 14.90
C ARG A 64 2.18 14.87 15.04
N THR A 65 2.41 15.41 16.24
CA THR A 65 3.60 16.24 16.51
C THR A 65 4.88 15.46 16.26
N ILE A 66 4.96 14.20 16.72
CA ILE A 66 6.11 13.33 16.44
C ILE A 66 6.28 13.09 14.95
N GLY A 67 5.20 12.78 14.22
CA GLY A 67 5.25 12.61 12.76
C GLY A 67 5.80 13.86 12.05
N LEU A 68 5.40 15.06 12.49
CA LEU A 68 5.90 16.32 11.94
C LEU A 68 7.37 16.62 12.28
N THR A 69 7.97 15.97 13.27
CA THR A 69 9.43 16.05 13.47
C THR A 69 10.20 15.34 12.36
N VAL A 70 9.58 14.32 11.74
CA VAL A 70 10.17 13.58 10.61
C VAL A 70 9.93 14.33 9.30
N PHE A 71 8.71 14.84 9.09
CA PHE A 71 8.32 15.56 7.87
C PHE A 71 7.67 16.91 8.21
N PRO A 72 8.47 17.93 8.60
CA PRO A 72 7.95 19.20 9.12
C PRO A 72 7.15 20.01 8.10
N GLU A 73 7.43 19.87 6.82
CA GLU A 73 6.80 20.63 5.73
C GLU A 73 5.69 19.85 5.00
N ARG A 74 5.29 18.68 5.53
CA ARG A 74 4.30 17.81 4.91
C ARG A 74 2.97 17.80 5.66
N TYR A 75 1.89 17.57 4.92
CA TYR A 75 0.55 17.46 5.50
C TYR A 75 0.26 16.05 5.99
N ILE A 76 -0.25 15.95 7.22
CA ILE A 76 -0.73 14.68 7.76
C ILE A 76 -2.10 14.37 7.15
N HIS A 77 -2.16 13.28 6.38
CA HIS A 77 -3.40 12.76 5.80
C HIS A 77 -4.26 12.04 6.85
N GLY A 78 -3.62 11.28 7.73
CA GLY A 78 -4.32 10.52 8.77
C GLY A 78 -3.40 10.01 9.87
N THR A 79 -4.03 9.58 10.97
CA THR A 79 -3.36 8.91 12.09
C THR A 79 -4.17 7.68 12.45
N LEU A 80 -3.57 6.49 12.33
CA LEU A 80 -4.23 5.22 12.56
C LEU A 80 -3.80 4.61 13.89
N TYR A 81 -4.81 4.29 14.70
CA TYR A 81 -4.71 3.46 15.88
C TYR A 81 -5.39 2.13 15.60
N LYS A 82 -4.67 1.04 15.73
CA LYS A 82 -5.21 -0.31 15.53
C LYS A 82 -5.42 -1.00 16.89
N LYS A 83 -4.68 -2.06 17.18
CA LYS A 83 -4.75 -2.79 18.45
C LYS A 83 -3.67 -2.31 19.42
N GLU A 84 -3.78 -2.73 20.68
CA GLU A 84 -2.81 -2.39 21.73
C GLU A 84 -1.37 -2.87 21.44
N ASN A 85 -1.23 -3.91 20.62
CA ASN A 85 0.06 -4.45 20.19
C ASN A 85 0.52 -3.94 18.82
N ASP A 86 -0.15 -2.92 18.27
CA ASP A 86 0.20 -2.33 16.97
C ASP A 86 0.84 -0.94 17.16
N ALA A 87 1.81 -0.63 16.29
CA ALA A 87 2.36 0.71 16.20
C ALA A 87 1.28 1.70 15.72
N ILE A 88 1.35 2.95 16.19
CA ILE A 88 0.57 4.06 15.64
C ILE A 88 1.18 4.42 14.29
N GLU A 89 0.34 4.59 13.27
CA GLU A 89 0.77 4.99 11.95
C GLU A 89 0.30 6.42 11.65
N VAL A 90 1.25 7.33 11.40
CA VAL A 90 0.97 8.70 10.93
C VAL A 90 1.24 8.74 9.44
N ILE A 91 0.19 8.98 8.66
CA ILE A 91 0.20 8.91 7.20
C ILE A 91 0.35 10.30 6.61
N PHE A 92 1.31 10.43 5.71
CA PHE A 92 1.54 11.62 4.88
C PHE A 92 1.24 11.27 3.43
N TYR A 93 0.35 12.02 2.80
CA TYR A 93 -0.01 11.83 1.40
C TYR A 93 -0.18 13.17 0.70
N GLU A 94 0.46 13.31 -0.46
CA GLU A 94 0.30 14.43 -1.38
C GLU A 94 0.27 13.87 -2.81
N ALA A 95 -0.58 14.44 -3.65
CA ALA A 95 -0.74 13.97 -5.03
C ALA A 95 0.26 14.61 -6.01
N ASP A 96 0.66 15.87 -5.76
CA ASP A 96 1.58 16.62 -6.62
C ASP A 96 2.49 17.55 -5.79
N PRO A 97 3.81 17.28 -5.71
CA PRO A 97 4.46 16.04 -6.17
C PRO A 97 4.01 14.81 -5.40
N GLU A 98 3.96 13.66 -6.09
CA GLU A 98 3.49 12.41 -5.48
C GLU A 98 4.37 12.02 -4.28
N PHE A 99 3.74 11.97 -3.10
CA PHE A 99 4.38 11.63 -1.85
C PHE A 99 3.43 10.77 -1.02
N TYR A 100 3.87 9.57 -0.66
CA TYR A 100 3.07 8.68 0.19
C TYR A 100 3.99 7.93 1.14
N GLN A 101 4.11 8.45 2.36
CA GLN A 101 4.93 7.86 3.42
C GLN A 101 4.18 7.77 4.73
N SER A 102 4.57 6.80 5.55
CA SER A 102 4.03 6.62 6.90
C SER A 102 5.15 6.58 7.92
N VAL A 103 4.89 7.20 9.07
CA VAL A 103 5.75 7.16 10.25
C VAL A 103 5.11 6.23 11.27
N PHE A 104 5.80 5.15 11.64
CA PHE A 104 5.36 4.19 12.65
C PHE A 104 5.95 4.58 14.01
N ILE A 105 5.10 4.71 15.00
CA ILE A 105 5.43 5.24 16.34
C ILE A 105 5.02 4.21 17.39
N ASN A 106 5.90 3.98 18.36
CA ASN A 106 5.55 3.18 19.53
C ASN A 106 4.43 3.87 20.33
N PRO A 107 3.27 3.21 20.51
CA PRO A 107 2.12 3.84 21.16
C PRO A 107 2.35 4.18 22.62
N TYR A 108 3.34 3.61 23.27
CA TYR A 108 3.61 3.79 24.68
C TYR A 108 4.77 4.73 24.99
N SER A 109 5.84 4.68 24.18
CA SER A 109 7.03 5.54 24.35
C SER A 109 7.01 6.78 23.48
N GLY A 110 6.30 6.76 22.35
CA GLY A 110 6.35 7.81 21.33
C GLY A 110 7.60 7.75 20.45
N GLU A 111 8.38 6.69 20.56
CA GLU A 111 9.56 6.47 19.72
C GLU A 111 9.18 6.17 18.28
N VAL A 112 9.88 6.77 17.31
CA VAL A 112 9.74 6.46 15.89
C VAL A 112 10.40 5.12 15.61
N LEU A 113 9.59 4.12 15.24
CA LEU A 113 10.06 2.75 14.98
C LEU A 113 10.55 2.59 13.54
N HIS A 114 9.86 3.19 12.60
CA HIS A 114 10.15 3.07 11.16
C HIS A 114 9.48 4.18 10.35
N VAL A 115 10.10 4.51 9.21
CA VAL A 115 9.51 5.38 8.20
C VAL A 115 9.39 4.56 6.92
N LYS A 116 8.17 4.43 6.39
CA LYS A 116 7.88 3.61 5.22
C LYS A 116 7.47 4.47 4.04
N ASP A 117 8.11 4.24 2.91
CA ASP A 117 7.69 4.77 1.62
C ASP A 117 6.79 3.74 0.90
N HIS A 118 5.53 4.10 0.69
CA HIS A 118 4.54 3.24 0.03
C HIS A 118 4.67 3.23 -1.50
N LEU A 119 5.39 4.18 -2.08
CA LEU A 119 5.62 4.27 -3.52
C LEU A 119 6.83 3.44 -3.97
N SER A 120 7.65 2.99 -3.03
CA SER A 120 8.82 2.16 -3.26
C SER A 120 8.54 0.67 -3.01
N GLY A 121 9.47 -0.19 -3.44
CA GLY A 121 9.44 -1.62 -3.20
C GLY A 121 8.37 -2.38 -3.99
N PHE A 122 8.13 -3.63 -3.57
CA PHE A 122 7.24 -4.56 -4.27
C PHE A 122 5.80 -4.04 -4.38
N PHE A 123 5.23 -3.54 -3.28
CA PHE A 123 3.86 -3.03 -3.29
C PHE A 123 3.70 -1.71 -4.04
N GLY A 124 4.73 -0.86 -4.07
CA GLY A 124 4.75 0.30 -4.95
C GLY A 124 4.70 -0.09 -6.43
N PHE A 125 5.46 -1.12 -6.82
CA PHE A 125 5.39 -1.70 -8.16
C PHE A 125 4.01 -2.31 -8.48
N VAL A 126 3.44 -3.09 -7.55
CA VAL A 126 2.10 -3.69 -7.69
C VAL A 126 1.02 -2.60 -7.86
N LEU A 127 1.08 -1.54 -7.05
CA LEU A 127 0.13 -0.43 -7.14
C LEU A 127 0.19 0.26 -8.51
N ARG A 128 1.38 0.57 -8.99
CA ARG A 128 1.58 1.18 -10.31
C ARG A 128 1.10 0.26 -11.43
N GLY A 129 1.43 -1.03 -11.39
CA GLY A 129 0.95 -2.01 -12.35
C GLY A 129 -0.57 -2.18 -12.36
N HIS A 130 -1.23 -2.01 -11.20
CA HIS A 130 -2.68 -2.08 -11.11
C HIS A 130 -3.38 -0.82 -11.63
N LEU A 131 -2.81 0.36 -11.39
CA LEU A 131 -3.44 1.65 -11.75
C LEU A 131 -3.12 2.10 -13.17
N TYR A 132 -1.97 1.73 -13.72
CA TYR A 132 -1.48 2.26 -15.01
C TYR A 132 -1.42 1.21 -16.14
N LEU A 133 -1.93 0.03 -15.92
CA LEU A 133 -2.22 -0.95 -16.97
C LEU A 133 -3.64 -0.74 -17.52
#